data_329ee4f768c658907f5cad6b6ef3e54e
#
_entry.id   329ee4f768c658907f5cad6b6ef3e54e
#
_cell.length_a   1.000
_cell.length_b   1.000
_cell.length_c   1.000
_cell.angle_alpha   90.00
_cell.angle_beta   90.00
_cell.angle_gamma   90.00
#
_symmetry.space_group_name_H-M   'P 1'
#
loop_
_entity.id
_entity.type
_entity.pdbx_description
1 polymer ?
#
loop_
_entity_poly.entity_id
_entity_poly.type
_entity_poly.pdbx_seq_one_letter_code
_entity_poly.pdbx_strand_id
1 'polypeptide(L)'
;MKIQFPDTTSLTSMQGIELKQGALTKEGPVLFPQYPWEGIHAYLYGSVLERNGQLHMWYQSYLDGDDFFVNYARSRDGKKWEKPLINKWRVDERRFYPTIESEKERETKAIAFRNGSPGYWKTNIVSTYHIPSVIYDPEDSKRPYKLFGFTNEGYRVAFSKDGIHFKEYEGNPVLPLMRFPNPKTKKNWVSDVSPVFKDDLKKKFIAFAKTYVIDEEGRTRRSVGYSESDDFIRWSPPETIWTPSAADDRLAVARGFKWADFYGLCGFNYGAGYLGLLWLFYMDYEFAKGTHEGKMEVFLATSPDGKQWSRFSDEPLIPLSESGWDSGMITTANLPLFRKEGIDLYYGGSNFSHGVGNAQLLFDEQSHRFSVGLATLRKDGFVYAAGAKGTMTTKPLTCLKGTLRINADATGGRVRINLCKGGQPVESFRMEGIDSSDHLLRTGVRGEVTLKISVEGAKLYSLEVC
;
A
#
# COMPACT_ATOMS: atom_id res chain seq x y z
N MET A 1 11.13 -21.26 -12.08
CA MET A 1 9.70 -20.87 -12.05
C MET A 1 9.19 -20.93 -10.62
N LYS A 2 8.42 -19.93 -10.16
CA LYS A 2 7.92 -19.83 -8.79
C LYS A 2 6.38 -19.96 -8.78
N ILE A 3 5.88 -20.82 -7.90
CA ILE A 3 4.45 -20.91 -7.53
C ILE A 3 4.29 -20.11 -6.25
N GLN A 4 3.39 -19.14 -6.23
CA GLN A 4 3.20 -18.20 -5.14
C GLN A 4 1.71 -17.87 -5.01
N PHE A 5 1.11 -18.21 -3.86
CA PHE A 5 -0.33 -18.03 -3.68
C PHE A 5 -0.69 -16.56 -3.48
N PRO A 6 -1.88 -16.13 -3.95
CA PRO A 6 -3.01 -16.96 -4.37
C PRO A 6 -2.99 -17.40 -5.85
N ASP A 7 -1.92 -17.17 -6.61
CA ASP A 7 -1.86 -17.58 -8.01
C ASP A 7 -1.86 -19.13 -8.13
N THR A 8 -2.92 -19.67 -8.72
CA THR A 8 -3.08 -21.09 -8.99
C THR A 8 -2.98 -21.43 -10.47
N THR A 9 -2.63 -20.47 -11.31
CA THR A 9 -2.55 -20.67 -12.78
C THR A 9 -1.53 -21.72 -13.21
N SER A 10 -0.52 -21.96 -12.38
CA SER A 10 0.50 -23.01 -12.56
C SER A 10 0.03 -24.41 -12.10
N LEU A 11 -1.18 -24.54 -11.56
CA LEU A 11 -1.72 -25.82 -11.10
C LEU A 11 -2.68 -26.42 -12.15
N THR A 12 -2.72 -27.75 -12.20
CA THR A 12 -3.72 -28.51 -12.96
C THR A 12 -4.82 -29.02 -12.05
N SER A 13 -4.51 -29.26 -10.76
CA SER A 13 -5.50 -29.69 -9.77
C SER A 13 -5.12 -29.20 -8.37
N MET A 14 -6.14 -28.99 -7.54
CA MET A 14 -6.01 -28.68 -6.11
C MET A 14 -7.23 -29.28 -5.40
N GLN A 15 -7.01 -30.17 -4.42
CA GLN A 15 -8.05 -30.88 -3.68
C GLN A 15 -7.72 -30.92 -2.18
N GLY A 16 -8.71 -30.63 -1.33
CA GLY A 16 -8.53 -30.62 0.13
C GLY A 16 -7.56 -29.54 0.62
N ILE A 17 -7.27 -28.55 -0.21
CA ILE A 17 -6.45 -27.37 0.07
C ILE A 17 -7.35 -26.15 0.14
N GLU A 18 -7.14 -25.36 1.16
CA GLU A 18 -7.72 -24.03 1.33
C GLU A 18 -6.61 -22.97 1.25
N LEU A 19 -6.86 -21.90 0.53
CA LEU A 19 -5.98 -20.74 0.51
C LEU A 19 -6.38 -19.80 1.64
N LYS A 20 -5.43 -19.47 2.51
CA LYS A 20 -5.64 -18.66 3.71
C LYS A 20 -4.77 -17.41 3.70
N GLN A 21 -5.31 -16.33 4.23
CA GLN A 21 -4.54 -15.09 4.44
C GLN A 21 -3.43 -15.33 5.45
N GLY A 22 -2.24 -14.78 5.16
CA GLY A 22 -1.10 -14.87 6.04
C GLY A 22 -1.25 -14.03 7.31
N ALA A 23 -0.56 -14.45 8.35
CA ALA A 23 -0.53 -13.71 9.61
C ALA A 23 0.43 -12.52 9.51
N LEU A 24 -0.08 -11.34 9.84
CA LEU A 24 0.68 -10.09 9.91
C LEU A 24 1.05 -9.82 11.36
N THR A 25 2.27 -9.29 11.57
CA THR A 25 2.73 -8.81 12.87
C THR A 25 2.88 -7.30 12.82
N LYS A 26 2.17 -6.57 13.68
CA LYS A 26 2.38 -5.13 13.87
C LYS A 26 3.60 -4.90 14.77
N GLU A 27 4.61 -4.20 14.24
CA GLU A 27 5.83 -3.85 14.97
C GLU A 27 5.69 -2.56 15.80
N GLY A 28 4.57 -1.84 15.58
CA GLY A 28 4.29 -0.56 16.21
C GLY A 28 4.67 0.65 15.35
N PRO A 29 4.52 1.86 15.92
CA PRO A 29 4.84 3.10 15.23
C PRO A 29 6.36 3.31 15.13
N VAL A 30 6.80 3.78 13.96
CA VAL A 30 8.22 3.99 13.64
C VAL A 30 8.55 5.43 13.28
N LEU A 31 7.54 6.25 12.94
CA LEU A 31 7.75 7.67 12.63
C LEU A 31 6.57 8.50 13.17
N PHE A 32 6.90 9.59 13.85
CA PHE A 32 5.95 10.49 14.53
C PHE A 32 6.11 11.92 14.02
N PRO A 33 5.10 12.81 14.17
CA PRO A 33 5.29 14.24 14.00
C PRO A 33 6.40 14.77 14.92
N GLN A 34 7.26 15.61 14.39
CA GLN A 34 8.42 16.17 15.10
C GLN A 34 8.62 17.65 14.81
N TYR A 35 8.30 18.08 13.61
CA TYR A 35 8.57 19.42 13.14
C TYR A 35 7.29 20.28 13.09
N PRO A 36 7.39 21.62 13.18
CA PRO A 36 6.23 22.50 13.19
C PRO A 36 5.32 22.34 11.97
N TRP A 37 5.89 22.09 10.78
CA TRP A 37 5.12 21.87 9.55
C TRP A 37 4.45 20.50 9.46
N GLU A 38 4.67 19.64 10.41
CA GLU A 38 3.98 18.35 10.49
C GLU A 38 2.70 18.43 11.33
N GLY A 39 2.58 19.45 12.19
CA GLY A 39 1.44 19.55 13.10
C GLY A 39 1.32 18.28 13.93
N ILE A 40 0.14 17.68 13.91
CA ILE A 40 -0.13 16.38 14.55
C ILE A 40 0.01 15.20 13.55
N HIS A 41 0.44 15.44 12.31
CA HIS A 41 0.39 14.47 11.22
C HIS A 41 1.77 14.03 10.75
N ALA A 42 2.07 12.75 10.88
CA ALA A 42 3.02 12.03 10.07
C ALA A 42 2.25 10.89 9.38
N TYR A 43 1.66 11.19 8.25
CA TYR A 43 0.70 10.35 7.57
C TYR A 43 1.35 9.49 6.50
N LEU A 44 0.99 8.24 6.38
CA LEU A 44 1.42 7.48 5.23
C LEU A 44 0.28 7.31 4.22
N TYR A 45 -0.01 8.40 3.54
CA TYR A 45 -0.28 8.41 2.13
C TYR A 45 1.05 8.69 1.46
N GLY A 46 1.69 7.72 0.82
CA GLY A 46 3.01 7.95 0.30
C GLY A 46 3.73 6.68 -0.11
N SER A 47 5.04 6.77 -0.13
CA SER A 47 5.88 5.68 -0.65
C SER A 47 7.04 5.39 0.26
N VAL A 48 7.40 4.11 0.34
CA VAL A 48 8.66 3.67 0.94
C VAL A 48 9.42 2.85 -0.10
N LEU A 49 10.66 3.23 -0.38
CA LEU A 49 11.51 2.57 -1.37
C LEU A 49 12.88 2.23 -0.76
N GLU A 50 13.46 1.11 -1.17
CA GLU A 50 14.85 0.78 -0.85
C GLU A 50 15.75 1.10 -2.02
N ARG A 51 16.78 1.91 -1.79
CA ARG A 51 17.80 2.26 -2.78
C ARG A 51 19.19 2.30 -2.14
N ASN A 52 20.15 1.65 -2.76
CA ASN A 52 21.55 1.64 -2.33
C ASN A 52 21.74 1.25 -0.84
N GLY A 53 20.95 0.28 -0.35
CA GLY A 53 20.99 -0.19 1.03
C GLY A 53 20.41 0.80 2.05
N GLN A 54 19.67 1.79 1.60
CA GLN A 54 18.95 2.74 2.43
C GLN A 54 17.47 2.76 2.08
N LEU A 55 16.61 2.95 3.07
CA LEU A 55 15.19 3.18 2.92
C LEU A 55 14.91 4.67 2.84
N HIS A 56 14.03 5.01 1.93
CA HIS A 56 13.55 6.35 1.67
C HIS A 56 12.04 6.36 1.82
N MET A 57 11.49 7.28 2.58
CA MET A 57 10.07 7.46 2.80
C MET A 57 9.64 8.86 2.39
N TRP A 58 8.58 8.93 1.60
CA TRP A 58 7.82 10.14 1.34
C TRP A 58 6.48 10.00 2.02
N TYR A 59 6.23 10.82 3.03
CA TYR A 59 5.03 10.80 3.84
C TYR A 59 4.37 12.17 3.86
N GLN A 60 3.11 12.18 4.19
CA GLN A 60 2.32 13.41 4.21
C GLN A 60 2.22 13.99 5.61
N SER A 61 2.27 15.30 5.69
CA SER A 61 1.74 16.08 6.80
C SER A 61 0.78 17.13 6.29
N TYR A 62 -0.06 17.62 7.15
CA TYR A 62 -0.84 18.80 6.86
C TYR A 62 -1.08 19.63 8.12
N LEU A 63 -1.24 20.92 7.89
CA LEU A 63 -1.67 21.89 8.88
C LEU A 63 -3.16 22.18 8.69
N ASP A 64 -3.60 23.37 9.04
CA ASP A 64 -4.97 23.80 8.85
C ASP A 64 -5.32 24.02 7.36
N GLY A 65 -6.54 23.68 6.98
CA GLY A 65 -7.06 23.90 5.64
C GLY A 65 -6.46 22.97 4.59
N ASP A 66 -5.98 23.54 3.46
CA ASP A 66 -5.44 22.80 2.32
C ASP A 66 -3.90 22.78 2.28
N ASP A 67 -3.24 22.99 3.42
CA ASP A 67 -1.78 23.00 3.50
C ASP A 67 -1.22 21.59 3.66
N PHE A 68 -1.06 20.91 2.55
CA PHE A 68 -0.45 19.60 2.49
C PHE A 68 1.04 19.70 2.16
N PHE A 69 1.86 18.91 2.88
CA PHE A 69 3.28 18.79 2.61
C PHE A 69 3.66 17.33 2.41
N VAL A 70 4.45 17.08 1.38
CA VAL A 70 5.17 15.83 1.21
C VAL A 70 6.52 15.98 1.87
N ASN A 71 6.75 15.19 2.89
CA ASN A 71 7.98 15.21 3.66
C ASN A 71 8.84 13.99 3.33
N TYR A 72 10.14 14.14 3.49
CA TYR A 72 11.11 13.08 3.25
C TYR A 72 11.76 12.62 4.55
N ALA A 73 11.89 11.28 4.69
CA ALA A 73 12.67 10.65 5.73
C ALA A 73 13.50 9.49 5.16
N ARG A 74 14.56 9.10 5.86
CA ARG A 74 15.41 7.98 5.48
C ARG A 74 15.75 7.09 6.68
N SER A 75 16.01 5.80 6.41
CA SER A 75 16.37 4.83 7.44
C SER A 75 17.33 3.78 6.89
N ARG A 76 18.13 3.15 7.77
CA ARG A 76 18.94 1.98 7.44
C ARG A 76 18.30 0.67 7.88
N ASP A 77 17.52 0.71 8.96
CA ASP A 77 16.92 -0.47 9.59
C ASP A 77 15.40 -0.57 9.42
N GLY A 78 14.77 0.48 8.88
CA GLY A 78 13.32 0.57 8.70
C GLY A 78 12.53 0.88 9.96
N LYS A 79 13.18 0.97 11.12
CA LYS A 79 12.56 1.24 12.43
C LYS A 79 12.93 2.61 12.98
N LYS A 80 14.16 3.06 12.71
CA LYS A 80 14.65 4.40 13.11
C LYS A 80 14.77 5.28 11.87
N TRP A 81 13.99 6.35 11.85
CA TRP A 81 13.89 7.25 10.70
C TRP A 81 14.51 8.61 11.02
N GLU A 82 15.41 9.04 10.15
CA GLU A 82 15.98 10.37 10.15
C GLU A 82 15.18 11.28 9.21
N LYS A 83 14.86 12.47 9.63
CA LYS A 83 14.18 13.53 8.86
C LYS A 83 15.18 14.66 8.57
N PRO A 84 15.96 14.57 7.49
CA PRO A 84 17.04 15.52 7.24
C PRO A 84 16.48 16.87 6.80
N LEU A 85 16.99 17.96 7.38
CA LEU A 85 16.63 19.34 7.02
C LEU A 85 17.48 19.81 5.82
N ILE A 86 17.14 19.32 4.64
CA ILE A 86 17.95 19.44 3.42
C ILE A 86 17.36 20.39 2.39
N ASN A 87 16.08 20.73 2.50
CA ASN A 87 15.43 21.65 1.57
C ASN A 87 15.24 23.04 2.19
N LYS A 88 15.33 24.04 1.34
CA LYS A 88 14.99 25.43 1.65
C LYS A 88 13.54 25.66 1.24
N TRP A 89 12.68 25.94 2.22
CA TRP A 89 11.25 26.15 1.99
C TRP A 89 10.82 27.55 2.44
N ARG A 90 9.97 28.19 1.63
CA ARG A 90 9.35 29.46 2.04
C ARG A 90 8.26 29.18 3.05
N VAL A 91 8.29 29.87 4.19
CA VAL A 91 7.35 29.66 5.30
C VAL A 91 6.70 30.97 5.74
N ASP A 92 5.46 30.84 6.19
CA ASP A 92 4.83 31.80 7.05
C ASP A 92 4.88 31.25 8.49
N GLU A 93 5.68 31.85 9.35
CA GLU A 93 5.88 31.38 10.73
C GLU A 93 4.59 31.35 11.54
N ARG A 94 3.60 32.19 11.23
CA ARG A 94 2.29 32.20 11.89
C ARG A 94 1.50 30.94 11.58
N ARG A 95 1.61 30.40 10.37
CA ARG A 95 0.94 29.17 9.98
C ARG A 95 1.54 27.94 10.66
N PHE A 96 2.85 27.95 10.91
CA PHE A 96 3.54 26.82 11.58
C PHE A 96 3.44 26.88 13.10
N TYR A 97 3.08 28.02 13.65
CA TYR A 97 2.85 28.21 15.10
C TYR A 97 1.54 28.96 15.34
N PRO A 98 0.40 28.39 14.94
CA PRO A 98 -0.89 29.08 15.00
C PRO A 98 -1.33 29.41 16.43
N THR A 99 -0.91 28.61 17.42
CA THR A 99 -1.27 28.77 18.83
C THR A 99 -0.37 29.75 19.59
N ILE A 100 0.73 30.23 18.97
CA ILE A 100 1.67 31.15 19.60
C ILE A 100 1.33 32.59 19.19
N GLU A 101 0.75 33.35 20.12
CA GLU A 101 0.40 34.76 19.87
C GLU A 101 1.63 35.68 19.88
N SER A 102 2.62 35.39 20.74
CA SER A 102 3.84 36.22 20.89
C SER A 102 4.77 36.06 19.67
N GLU A 103 5.00 37.17 18.96
CA GLU A 103 5.97 37.23 17.86
C GLU A 103 7.38 36.84 18.30
N LYS A 104 7.82 37.33 19.46
CA LYS A 104 9.12 37.01 20.05
C LYS A 104 9.28 35.52 20.36
N GLU A 105 8.22 34.84 20.82
CA GLU A 105 8.24 33.41 21.08
C GLU A 105 8.30 32.62 19.77
N ARG A 106 7.48 32.99 18.78
CA ARG A 106 7.56 32.39 17.43
C ARG A 106 8.95 32.52 16.84
N GLU A 107 9.53 33.71 16.88
CA GLU A 107 10.89 33.96 16.43
C GLU A 107 11.93 33.09 17.13
N THR A 108 11.82 32.93 18.44
CA THR A 108 12.74 32.10 19.23
C THR A 108 12.67 30.64 18.79
N LYS A 109 11.45 30.09 18.61
CA LYS A 109 11.25 28.71 18.16
C LYS A 109 11.68 28.52 16.68
N ALA A 110 11.50 29.52 15.85
CA ALA A 110 11.86 29.51 14.44
C ALA A 110 13.37 29.53 14.18
N ILE A 111 14.18 30.05 15.09
CA ILE A 111 15.64 30.21 14.92
C ILE A 111 16.33 28.90 14.52
N ALA A 112 15.92 27.77 15.10
CA ALA A 112 16.50 26.46 14.80
C ALA A 112 16.36 26.04 13.33
N PHE A 113 15.38 26.58 12.61
CA PHE A 113 15.04 26.23 11.23
C PHE A 113 15.42 27.30 10.21
N ARG A 114 15.66 28.54 10.65
CA ARG A 114 15.99 29.65 9.75
C ARG A 114 17.26 29.37 8.95
N ASN A 115 17.21 29.67 7.67
CA ASN A 115 18.30 29.42 6.71
C ASN A 115 19.06 30.71 6.32
N GLY A 116 19.22 31.64 7.26
CA GLY A 116 19.92 32.91 7.01
C GLY A 116 19.21 33.90 6.09
N SER A 117 18.07 33.53 5.50
CA SER A 117 17.24 34.41 4.66
C SER A 117 15.87 34.59 5.31
N PRO A 118 15.34 35.81 5.43
CA PRO A 118 14.02 36.06 5.98
C PRO A 118 12.93 35.24 5.26
N GLY A 119 12.02 34.63 6.00
CA GLY A 119 10.90 33.84 5.45
C GLY A 119 11.28 32.50 4.82
N TYR A 120 12.49 31.98 5.08
CA TYR A 120 12.92 30.67 4.61
C TYR A 120 13.49 29.80 5.73
N TRP A 121 13.04 28.55 5.77
CA TRP A 121 13.51 27.54 6.72
C TRP A 121 14.21 26.39 6.01
N LYS A 122 15.09 25.70 6.73
CA LYS A 122 15.54 24.35 6.35
C LYS A 122 14.48 23.36 6.78
N THR A 123 14.02 22.55 5.85
CA THR A 123 12.95 21.57 6.07
C THR A 123 13.28 20.24 5.40
N ASN A 124 12.47 19.22 5.67
CA ASN A 124 12.44 17.97 4.90
C ASN A 124 11.25 17.94 3.91
N ILE A 125 10.59 19.07 3.67
CA ILE A 125 9.49 19.19 2.69
C ILE A 125 10.07 19.07 1.28
N VAL A 126 9.46 18.25 0.43
CA VAL A 126 9.87 18.04 -0.96
C VAL A 126 8.79 18.44 -1.98
N SER A 127 7.54 18.55 -1.56
CA SER A 127 6.41 18.98 -2.40
C SER A 127 5.21 19.41 -1.54
N THR A 128 4.17 19.95 -2.19
CA THR A 128 2.85 20.30 -1.60
C THR A 128 1.71 19.45 -2.17
N TYR A 129 2.01 18.35 -2.84
CA TYR A 129 0.96 17.48 -3.37
C TYR A 129 0.26 16.71 -2.25
N HIS A 130 -1.05 16.56 -2.39
CA HIS A 130 -1.86 15.73 -1.51
C HIS A 130 -1.82 14.28 -1.96
N ILE A 131 -1.71 13.34 -1.01
CA ILE A 131 -1.68 11.89 -1.23
C ILE A 131 -0.64 11.49 -2.28
N PRO A 132 0.65 11.71 -1.98
CA PRO A 132 1.72 11.50 -2.94
C PRO A 132 1.98 10.02 -3.19
N SER A 133 2.34 9.70 -4.42
CA SER A 133 2.99 8.44 -4.79
C SER A 133 4.33 8.75 -5.43
N VAL A 134 5.42 8.23 -4.87
CA VAL A 134 6.76 8.32 -5.45
C VAL A 134 7.17 6.97 -6.00
N ILE A 135 7.59 6.96 -7.26
CA ILE A 135 8.07 5.76 -7.96
C ILE A 135 9.52 5.98 -8.37
N TYR A 136 10.31 4.93 -8.27
CA TYR A 136 11.63 4.87 -8.87
C TYR A 136 11.59 4.08 -10.18
N ASP A 137 11.93 4.73 -11.27
CA ASP A 137 12.00 4.15 -12.61
C ASP A 137 13.45 4.14 -13.13
N PRO A 138 14.16 2.99 -13.05
CA PRO A 138 15.55 2.90 -13.47
C PRO A 138 15.75 3.09 -14.99
N GLU A 139 14.69 2.95 -15.79
CA GLU A 139 14.76 3.12 -17.24
C GLU A 139 14.84 4.60 -17.66
N ASP A 140 14.35 5.53 -16.81
CA ASP A 140 14.52 6.97 -17.02
C ASP A 140 15.71 7.52 -16.19
N SER A 141 16.92 7.33 -16.70
CA SER A 141 18.14 7.76 -15.99
C SER A 141 18.25 9.28 -15.75
N LYS A 142 17.50 10.07 -16.49
CA LYS A 142 17.47 11.53 -16.33
C LYS A 142 16.54 11.97 -15.20
N ARG A 143 15.45 11.25 -14.97
CA ARG A 143 14.38 11.58 -14.03
C ARG A 143 13.86 10.31 -13.33
N PRO A 144 14.74 9.55 -12.65
CA PRO A 144 14.37 8.23 -12.13
C PRO A 144 13.30 8.28 -11.04
N TYR A 145 13.20 9.37 -10.27
CA TYR A 145 12.13 9.55 -9.30
C TYR A 145 10.99 10.34 -9.90
N LYS A 146 9.80 9.78 -9.82
CA LYS A 146 8.56 10.32 -10.35
C LYS A 146 7.57 10.48 -9.19
N LEU A 147 7.08 11.69 -8.98
CA LEU A 147 6.07 12.03 -7.98
C LEU A 147 4.74 12.29 -8.68
N PHE A 148 3.71 11.60 -8.23
CA PHE A 148 2.31 11.81 -8.61
C PHE A 148 1.52 12.23 -7.37
N GLY A 149 0.62 13.20 -7.48
CA GLY A 149 -0.20 13.62 -6.37
C GLY A 149 -1.31 14.59 -6.80
N PHE A 150 -2.18 14.90 -5.87
CA PHE A 150 -3.39 15.68 -6.09
C PHE A 150 -3.22 17.13 -5.67
N THR A 151 -3.91 18.04 -6.36
CA THR A 151 -4.12 19.44 -6.00
C THR A 151 -5.55 19.84 -6.35
N ASN A 152 -5.98 21.03 -5.95
CA ASN A 152 -7.30 21.55 -6.30
C ASN A 152 -7.54 21.72 -7.82
N GLU A 153 -6.52 21.58 -8.65
CA GLU A 153 -6.62 21.60 -10.12
C GLU A 153 -6.73 20.19 -10.72
N GLY A 154 -6.40 19.16 -9.97
CA GLY A 154 -6.36 17.77 -10.39
C GLY A 154 -5.04 17.08 -10.04
N TYR A 155 -4.73 15.99 -10.74
CA TYR A 155 -3.48 15.25 -10.52
C TYR A 155 -2.32 15.90 -11.28
N ARG A 156 -1.20 16.01 -10.57
CA ARG A 156 0.03 16.62 -11.05
C ARG A 156 1.19 15.65 -10.92
N VAL A 157 2.23 15.89 -11.72
CA VAL A 157 3.46 15.10 -11.67
C VAL A 157 4.67 16.01 -11.50
N ALA A 158 5.68 15.49 -10.82
CA ALA A 158 6.98 16.11 -10.70
C ALA A 158 8.09 15.06 -10.81
N PHE A 159 9.28 15.46 -11.19
CA PHE A 159 10.39 14.58 -11.48
C PHE A 159 11.63 15.00 -10.71
N SER A 160 12.43 14.00 -10.30
CA SER A 160 13.68 14.25 -9.58
C SER A 160 14.77 13.25 -9.98
N LYS A 161 16.04 13.69 -9.83
CA LYS A 161 17.22 12.81 -9.96
C LYS A 161 17.54 12.06 -8.66
N ASP A 162 17.22 12.65 -7.53
CA ASP A 162 17.64 12.21 -6.18
C ASP A 162 16.48 11.84 -5.24
N GLY A 163 15.22 12.08 -5.67
CA GLY A 163 14.03 11.84 -4.85
C GLY A 163 13.75 12.93 -3.81
N ILE A 164 14.48 14.03 -3.85
CA ILE A 164 14.41 15.12 -2.89
C ILE A 164 14.05 16.43 -3.58
N HIS A 165 14.80 16.77 -4.65
CA HIS A 165 14.61 17.99 -5.41
C HIS A 165 13.72 17.71 -6.61
N PHE A 166 12.41 17.81 -6.40
CA PHE A 166 11.42 17.62 -7.46
C PHE A 166 11.19 18.90 -8.28
N LYS A 167 11.19 18.74 -9.60
CA LYS A 167 10.76 19.78 -10.54
C LYS A 167 9.40 19.40 -11.11
N GLU A 168 8.42 20.28 -10.97
CA GLU A 168 7.09 20.09 -11.53
C GLU A 168 7.14 20.02 -13.07
N TYR A 169 6.24 19.23 -13.63
CA TYR A 169 6.01 19.22 -15.07
C TYR A 169 5.25 20.49 -15.48
N GLU A 170 5.73 21.18 -16.49
CA GLU A 170 5.15 22.45 -16.94
C GLU A 170 3.73 22.31 -17.52
N GLY A 171 3.40 21.13 -18.04
CA GLY A 171 2.07 20.83 -18.59
C GLY A 171 1.06 20.27 -17.55
N ASN A 172 1.32 20.43 -16.24
CA ASN A 172 0.35 20.07 -15.21
C ASN A 172 -0.94 20.91 -15.25
N PRO A 173 -2.11 20.37 -14.83
CA PRO A 173 -2.32 19.02 -14.34
C PRO A 173 -2.37 17.99 -15.48
N VAL A 174 -1.83 16.78 -15.21
CA VAL A 174 -1.84 15.67 -16.18
C VAL A 174 -3.20 14.97 -16.27
N LEU A 175 -3.99 15.04 -15.19
CA LEU A 175 -5.40 14.67 -15.14
C LEU A 175 -6.14 15.81 -14.43
N PRO A 176 -6.80 16.70 -15.17
CA PRO A 176 -7.51 17.82 -14.57
C PRO A 176 -8.68 17.33 -13.72
N LEU A 177 -9.00 18.09 -12.67
CA LEU A 177 -10.14 17.82 -11.82
C LEU A 177 -11.42 17.86 -12.69
N MET A 178 -12.03 16.71 -12.85
CA MET A 178 -13.35 16.64 -13.44
C MET A 178 -14.34 17.08 -12.36
N ARG A 179 -14.71 18.36 -12.37
CA ARG A 179 -15.71 18.91 -11.45
C ARG A 179 -16.96 18.06 -11.54
N PHE A 180 -17.52 17.74 -10.36
CA PHE A 180 -18.70 16.95 -10.12
C PHE A 180 -19.67 16.98 -11.31
N PRO A 181 -19.87 15.87 -12.02
CA PRO A 181 -20.93 15.82 -12.99
C PRO A 181 -22.25 16.00 -12.25
N ASN A 182 -23.15 16.68 -12.89
CA ASN A 182 -24.55 16.63 -12.50
C ASN A 182 -24.93 15.17 -12.21
N PRO A 183 -25.52 14.83 -11.05
CA PRO A 183 -25.93 13.48 -10.70
C PRO A 183 -26.73 12.77 -11.81
N LYS A 184 -27.38 13.54 -12.67
CA LYS A 184 -28.14 13.06 -13.84
C LYS A 184 -27.24 12.56 -14.97
N THR A 185 -25.96 12.91 -15.05
CA THR A 185 -25.10 12.54 -16.20
C THR A 185 -24.30 11.27 -15.99
N LYS A 186 -24.30 10.66 -14.78
CA LYS A 186 -23.59 9.43 -14.42
C LYS A 186 -22.11 9.38 -14.87
N LYS A 187 -21.45 10.54 -15.05
CA LYS A 187 -20.06 10.58 -15.41
C LYS A 187 -19.19 10.34 -14.18
N ASN A 188 -18.19 9.47 -14.31
CA ASN A 188 -17.21 9.22 -13.28
C ASN A 188 -16.39 10.49 -13.02
N TRP A 189 -16.17 10.81 -11.75
CA TRP A 189 -15.23 11.85 -11.36
C TRP A 189 -14.18 11.32 -10.41
N VAL A 190 -13.04 11.99 -10.34
CA VAL A 190 -11.90 11.62 -9.51
C VAL A 190 -11.79 12.53 -8.30
N SER A 191 -11.16 12.04 -7.25
CA SER A 191 -10.85 12.75 -6.03
C SER A 191 -9.37 12.54 -5.68
N ASP A 192 -8.98 12.91 -4.48
CA ASP A 192 -7.62 13.05 -3.99
C ASP A 192 -6.78 11.75 -3.93
N VAL A 193 -7.37 10.58 -3.71
CA VAL A 193 -6.63 9.32 -3.55
C VAL A 193 -6.29 8.69 -4.90
N SER A 194 -5.01 8.48 -5.16
CA SER A 194 -4.54 7.79 -6.35
C SER A 194 -3.17 7.15 -6.14
N PRO A 195 -3.09 6.00 -5.47
CA PRO A 195 -1.85 5.23 -5.44
C PRO A 195 -1.41 4.82 -6.83
N VAL A 196 -0.11 4.97 -7.10
CA VAL A 196 0.48 4.67 -8.41
C VAL A 196 1.58 3.63 -8.24
N PHE A 197 1.71 2.72 -9.22
CA PHE A 197 2.83 1.81 -9.33
C PHE A 197 3.28 1.63 -10.79
N LYS A 198 4.50 1.12 -11.00
CA LYS A 198 4.96 0.67 -12.31
C LYS A 198 4.61 -0.80 -12.46
N ASP A 199 3.76 -1.11 -13.42
CA ASP A 199 3.32 -2.48 -13.71
C ASP A 199 4.34 -3.17 -14.61
N ASP A 200 5.09 -4.13 -14.04
CA ASP A 200 6.11 -4.88 -14.78
C ASP A 200 5.52 -5.88 -15.78
N LEU A 201 4.28 -6.32 -15.59
CA LEU A 201 3.59 -7.22 -16.53
C LEU A 201 3.12 -6.48 -17.78
N LYS A 202 2.53 -5.29 -17.60
CA LYS A 202 2.00 -4.46 -18.70
C LYS A 202 3.02 -3.45 -19.23
N LYS A 203 4.14 -3.22 -18.51
CA LYS A 203 5.16 -2.20 -18.82
C LYS A 203 4.59 -0.78 -18.86
N LYS A 204 3.65 -0.47 -17.94
CA LYS A 204 2.96 0.81 -17.82
C LYS A 204 2.98 1.32 -16.38
N PHE A 205 2.71 2.59 -16.21
CA PHE A 205 2.35 3.16 -14.93
C PHE A 205 0.84 3.05 -14.75
N ILE A 206 0.39 2.55 -13.60
CA ILE A 206 -1.01 2.37 -13.26
C ILE A 206 -1.34 3.23 -12.05
N ALA A 207 -2.42 3.99 -12.15
CA ALA A 207 -2.99 4.76 -11.06
C ALA A 207 -4.37 4.20 -10.68
N PHE A 208 -4.55 3.87 -9.40
CA PHE A 208 -5.86 3.50 -8.85
C PHE A 208 -6.53 4.74 -8.26
N ALA A 209 -7.18 5.51 -9.13
CA ALA A 209 -7.83 6.75 -8.74
C ALA A 209 -9.11 6.51 -7.96
N LYS A 210 -9.33 7.26 -6.88
CA LYS A 210 -10.63 7.26 -6.21
C LYS A 210 -11.67 7.90 -7.12
N THR A 211 -12.67 7.12 -7.53
CA THR A 211 -13.82 7.57 -8.30
C THR A 211 -15.09 7.49 -7.45
N TYR A 212 -16.18 8.00 -7.99
CA TYR A 212 -17.48 7.98 -7.32
C TYR A 212 -18.54 7.46 -8.27
N VAL A 213 -19.45 6.67 -7.72
CA VAL A 213 -20.69 6.26 -8.39
C VAL A 213 -21.88 6.62 -7.51
N ILE A 214 -23.04 6.75 -8.12
CA ILE A 214 -24.31 6.86 -7.40
C ILE A 214 -24.96 5.49 -7.45
N ASP A 215 -25.22 4.89 -6.27
CA ASP A 215 -25.90 3.60 -6.17
C ASP A 215 -27.40 3.70 -6.39
N GLU A 216 -28.09 2.56 -6.31
CA GLU A 216 -29.54 2.48 -6.54
C GLU A 216 -30.35 3.23 -5.49
N GLU A 217 -29.81 3.38 -4.28
CA GLU A 217 -30.40 4.18 -3.18
C GLU A 217 -30.08 5.68 -3.27
N GLY A 218 -29.36 6.11 -4.30
CA GLY A 218 -28.97 7.50 -4.52
C GLY A 218 -27.79 7.98 -3.68
N ARG A 219 -27.05 7.07 -3.01
CA ARG A 219 -25.87 7.40 -2.22
C ARG A 219 -24.67 7.58 -3.13
N THR A 220 -23.82 8.54 -2.82
CA THR A 220 -22.51 8.66 -3.46
C THR A 220 -21.54 7.66 -2.84
N ARG A 221 -21.04 6.70 -3.65
CA ARG A 221 -20.15 5.63 -3.20
C ARG A 221 -18.73 5.88 -3.74
N ARG A 222 -17.75 5.88 -2.83
CA ARG A 222 -16.33 5.87 -3.22
C ARG A 222 -15.99 4.53 -3.82
N SER A 223 -15.31 4.56 -4.97
CA SER A 223 -15.03 3.41 -5.81
C SER A 223 -13.60 3.48 -6.32
N VAL A 224 -13.07 2.38 -6.82
CA VAL A 224 -11.74 2.31 -7.43
C VAL A 224 -11.85 2.54 -8.93
N GLY A 225 -11.12 3.54 -9.42
CA GLY A 225 -10.91 3.79 -10.83
C GLY A 225 -9.54 3.31 -11.29
N TYR A 226 -9.38 3.12 -12.57
CA TYR A 226 -8.14 2.70 -13.24
C TYR A 226 -7.74 3.72 -14.27
N SER A 227 -6.51 4.17 -14.23
CA SER A 227 -5.88 5.02 -15.23
C SER A 227 -4.48 4.49 -15.52
N GLU A 228 -4.03 4.58 -16.76
CA GLU A 228 -2.71 4.09 -17.16
C GLU A 228 -1.94 5.11 -17.99
N SER A 229 -0.61 5.02 -17.96
CA SER A 229 0.30 5.86 -18.72
C SER A 229 1.55 5.10 -19.14
N ASP A 230 2.04 5.35 -20.36
CA ASP A 230 3.32 4.80 -20.84
C ASP A 230 4.52 5.67 -20.41
N ASP A 231 4.30 6.96 -20.12
CA ASP A 231 5.38 7.96 -19.93
C ASP A 231 5.27 8.76 -18.63
N PHE A 232 4.30 8.42 -17.75
CA PHE A 232 3.99 9.13 -16.52
C PHE A 232 3.43 10.57 -16.72
N ILE A 233 3.20 10.97 -17.95
CA ILE A 233 2.70 12.32 -18.32
C ILE A 233 1.31 12.23 -18.95
N ARG A 234 1.14 11.35 -19.93
CA ARG A 234 -0.13 11.16 -20.64
C ARG A 234 -0.89 9.99 -20.01
N TRP A 235 -1.91 10.33 -19.24
CA TRP A 235 -2.75 9.36 -18.53
C TRP A 235 -4.08 9.17 -19.24
N SER A 236 -4.57 7.93 -19.28
CA SER A 236 -5.93 7.66 -19.73
C SER A 236 -6.95 8.27 -18.75
N PRO A 237 -8.14 8.69 -19.21
CA PRO A 237 -9.20 9.07 -18.29
C PRO A 237 -9.50 7.92 -17.34
N PRO A 238 -9.63 8.19 -16.01
CA PRO A 238 -9.95 7.16 -15.02
C PRO A 238 -11.30 6.49 -15.30
N GLU A 239 -11.29 5.18 -15.39
CA GLU A 239 -12.46 4.32 -15.54
C GLU A 239 -12.76 3.64 -14.20
N THR A 240 -14.00 3.73 -13.69
CA THR A 240 -14.38 2.99 -12.48
C THR A 240 -14.39 1.49 -12.78
N ILE A 241 -13.58 0.73 -12.07
CA ILE A 241 -13.39 -0.70 -12.26
C ILE A 241 -13.94 -1.55 -11.10
N TRP A 242 -14.08 -0.97 -9.92
CA TRP A 242 -14.52 -1.70 -8.74
C TRP A 242 -15.29 -0.80 -7.78
N THR A 243 -16.52 -1.18 -7.48
CA THR A 243 -17.44 -0.46 -6.61
C THR A 243 -17.84 -1.37 -5.44
N PRO A 244 -18.03 -0.81 -4.22
CA PRO A 244 -18.53 -1.58 -3.08
C PRO A 244 -19.85 -2.28 -3.41
N SER A 245 -19.96 -3.52 -2.98
CA SER A 245 -21.10 -4.40 -3.19
C SER A 245 -21.98 -4.53 -1.92
N ALA A 246 -23.12 -5.17 -2.06
CA ALA A 246 -23.95 -5.53 -0.91
C ALA A 246 -23.22 -6.45 0.10
N ALA A 247 -22.21 -7.20 -0.33
CA ALA A 247 -21.38 -7.99 0.59
C ALA A 247 -20.50 -7.09 1.47
N ASP A 248 -19.96 -6.00 0.89
CA ASP A 248 -19.16 -5.02 1.63
C ASP A 248 -20.02 -4.23 2.61
N ASP A 249 -21.26 -3.89 2.24
CA ASP A 249 -22.21 -3.25 3.13
C ASP A 249 -22.60 -4.16 4.30
N ARG A 250 -22.87 -5.45 4.05
CA ARG A 250 -23.11 -6.43 5.13
C ARG A 250 -21.93 -6.54 6.10
N LEU A 251 -20.70 -6.51 5.56
CA LEU A 251 -19.48 -6.51 6.39
C LEU A 251 -19.42 -5.27 7.28
N ALA A 252 -19.73 -4.08 6.76
CA ALA A 252 -19.79 -2.84 7.54
C ALA A 252 -20.86 -2.91 8.62
N VAL A 253 -22.07 -3.40 8.28
CA VAL A 253 -23.17 -3.57 9.25
C VAL A 253 -22.81 -4.53 10.37
N ALA A 254 -22.13 -5.64 10.06
CA ALA A 254 -21.64 -6.59 11.08
C ALA A 254 -20.61 -5.97 12.04
N ARG A 255 -19.95 -4.87 11.65
CA ARG A 255 -19.02 -4.07 12.46
C ARG A 255 -19.66 -2.83 13.11
N GLY A 256 -20.97 -2.68 13.00
CA GLY A 256 -21.74 -1.60 13.63
C GLY A 256 -21.81 -0.30 12.81
N PHE A 257 -21.48 -0.35 11.52
CA PHE A 257 -21.55 0.78 10.59
C PHE A 257 -22.74 0.62 9.62
N LYS A 258 -23.00 1.64 8.80
CA LYS A 258 -24.17 1.66 7.91
C LYS A 258 -23.90 1.04 6.54
N TRP A 259 -22.74 1.33 5.94
CA TRP A 259 -22.29 0.79 4.65
C TRP A 259 -20.78 0.89 4.53
N ALA A 260 -20.19 0.35 3.47
CA ALA A 260 -18.75 0.44 3.18
C ALA A 260 -18.51 1.23 1.90
N ASP A 261 -17.41 1.99 1.87
CA ASP A 261 -16.84 2.60 0.68
C ASP A 261 -15.42 2.09 0.42
N PHE A 262 -14.93 2.16 -0.81
CA PHE A 262 -13.53 1.91 -1.14
C PHE A 262 -12.76 3.22 -1.14
N TYR A 263 -12.01 3.47 -0.08
CA TYR A 263 -11.29 4.74 0.07
C TYR A 263 -10.08 4.82 -0.86
N GLY A 264 -9.37 3.71 -1.07
CA GLY A 264 -8.23 3.60 -1.95
C GLY A 264 -7.79 2.15 -2.17
N LEU A 265 -7.02 1.92 -3.22
CA LEU A 265 -6.43 0.63 -3.55
C LEU A 265 -4.96 0.81 -3.92
N CYS A 266 -4.05 0.17 -3.19
CA CYS A 266 -2.64 0.06 -3.53
C CYS A 266 -2.39 -1.29 -4.21
N GLY A 267 -2.52 -1.35 -5.55
CA GLY A 267 -2.29 -2.56 -6.32
C GLY A 267 -0.83 -2.73 -6.73
N PHE A 268 -0.37 -3.97 -6.85
CA PHE A 268 0.99 -4.32 -7.27
C PHE A 268 1.05 -5.71 -7.91
N ASN A 269 2.12 -5.95 -8.68
CA ASN A 269 2.36 -7.26 -9.28
C ASN A 269 2.71 -8.30 -8.22
N TYR A 270 2.11 -9.50 -8.33
CA TYR A 270 2.40 -10.62 -7.46
C TYR A 270 2.14 -11.95 -8.15
N GLY A 271 3.18 -12.77 -8.34
CA GLY A 271 3.08 -13.94 -9.19
C GLY A 271 2.75 -13.58 -10.64
N ALA A 272 1.79 -14.27 -11.24
CA ALA A 272 1.30 -13.98 -12.60
C ALA A 272 0.12 -13.00 -12.62
N GLY A 273 -0.29 -12.48 -11.47
CA GLY A 273 -1.41 -11.54 -11.34
C GLY A 273 -1.08 -10.36 -10.43
N TYR A 274 -2.05 -9.94 -9.66
CA TYR A 274 -1.95 -8.75 -8.81
C TYR A 274 -2.50 -9.03 -7.42
N LEU A 275 -1.86 -8.43 -6.43
CA LEU A 275 -2.43 -8.20 -5.11
C LEU A 275 -2.70 -6.70 -4.91
N GLY A 276 -3.55 -6.39 -3.96
CA GLY A 276 -3.87 -5.03 -3.58
C GLY A 276 -4.15 -4.89 -2.08
N LEU A 277 -3.79 -3.73 -1.55
CA LEU A 277 -4.14 -3.29 -0.21
C LEU A 277 -5.34 -2.35 -0.36
N LEU A 278 -6.53 -2.88 -0.14
CA LEU A 278 -7.78 -2.12 -0.22
C LEU A 278 -8.04 -1.42 1.11
N TRP A 279 -8.16 -0.11 1.09
CA TRP A 279 -8.59 0.68 2.24
C TRP A 279 -10.11 0.71 2.27
N LEU A 280 -10.70 -0.19 3.05
CA LEU A 280 -12.14 -0.29 3.23
C LEU A 280 -12.59 0.68 4.30
N PHE A 281 -13.47 1.61 3.93
CA PHE A 281 -13.97 2.65 4.77
C PHE A 281 -15.39 2.31 5.23
N TYR A 282 -15.55 2.03 6.51
CA TYR A 282 -16.84 1.81 7.15
C TYR A 282 -17.50 3.15 7.45
N MET A 283 -18.65 3.39 6.85
CA MET A 283 -19.34 4.65 6.89
C MET A 283 -20.38 4.67 8.01
N ASP A 284 -20.36 5.73 8.80
CA ASP A 284 -21.36 5.94 9.86
C ASP A 284 -22.37 7.02 9.47
N TYR A 285 -21.92 8.23 9.20
CA TYR A 285 -22.77 9.33 8.74
C TYR A 285 -21.98 10.36 7.94
N GLU A 286 -22.71 11.19 7.21
CA GLU A 286 -22.17 12.33 6.48
C GLU A 286 -22.36 13.61 7.30
N PHE A 287 -21.28 14.37 7.49
CA PHE A 287 -21.36 15.70 8.07
C PHE A 287 -21.92 16.71 7.08
N ALA A 288 -22.49 17.82 7.59
CA ALA A 288 -23.12 18.88 6.79
C ALA A 288 -22.24 19.52 5.68
N LYS A 289 -20.94 19.21 5.62
CA LYS A 289 -20.01 19.71 4.59
C LYS A 289 -19.45 18.62 3.68
N GLY A 290 -20.10 17.45 3.59
CA GLY A 290 -19.66 16.35 2.74
C GLY A 290 -18.45 15.56 3.29
N THR A 291 -18.04 15.80 4.53
CA THR A 291 -17.06 14.97 5.24
C THR A 291 -17.80 13.79 5.86
N HIS A 292 -17.29 12.59 5.63
CA HIS A 292 -17.92 11.38 6.13
C HIS A 292 -17.21 10.88 7.38
N GLU A 293 -18.02 10.48 8.38
CA GLU A 293 -17.54 9.83 9.58
C GLU A 293 -17.45 8.33 9.39
N GLY A 294 -16.41 7.72 9.98
CA GLY A 294 -16.23 6.28 9.97
C GLY A 294 -14.80 5.85 10.22
N LYS A 295 -14.60 4.54 10.23
CA LYS A 295 -13.30 3.89 10.47
C LYS A 295 -12.79 3.21 9.21
N MET A 296 -11.48 2.98 9.15
CA MET A 296 -10.85 2.42 7.96
C MET A 296 -9.86 1.31 8.32
N GLU A 297 -10.01 0.16 7.66
CA GLU A 297 -9.10 -1.00 7.75
C GLU A 297 -8.55 -1.37 6.38
N VAL A 298 -7.49 -2.16 6.37
CA VAL A 298 -6.83 -2.61 5.13
C VAL A 298 -7.13 -4.08 4.87
N PHE A 299 -7.71 -4.37 3.72
CA PHE A 299 -8.03 -5.72 3.25
C PHE A 299 -7.11 -6.15 2.14
N LEU A 300 -6.80 -7.44 2.10
CA LEU A 300 -6.13 -8.02 0.95
C LEU A 300 -7.12 -8.18 -0.20
N ALA A 301 -6.74 -7.70 -1.37
CA ALA A 301 -7.48 -7.87 -2.62
C ALA A 301 -6.62 -8.62 -3.64
N THR A 302 -7.29 -9.29 -4.58
CA THR A 302 -6.66 -10.05 -5.65
C THR A 302 -7.25 -9.70 -7.00
N SER A 303 -6.42 -9.76 -8.04
CA SER A 303 -6.87 -9.57 -9.41
C SER A 303 -6.02 -10.38 -10.39
N PRO A 304 -6.61 -11.03 -11.41
CA PRO A 304 -5.84 -11.70 -12.46
C PRO A 304 -5.23 -10.73 -13.47
N ASP A 305 -5.81 -9.54 -13.64
CA ASP A 305 -5.50 -8.63 -14.75
C ASP A 305 -5.29 -7.16 -14.33
N GLY A 306 -5.39 -6.85 -13.01
CA GLY A 306 -5.31 -5.50 -12.47
C GLY A 306 -6.56 -4.64 -12.66
N LYS A 307 -7.62 -5.19 -13.24
CA LYS A 307 -8.92 -4.52 -13.44
C LYS A 307 -10.08 -5.24 -12.76
N GLN A 308 -10.10 -6.57 -12.79
CA GLN A 308 -11.10 -7.38 -12.10
C GLN A 308 -10.62 -7.70 -10.69
N TRP A 309 -11.12 -6.99 -9.70
CA TRP A 309 -10.71 -7.11 -8.31
C TRP A 309 -11.76 -7.79 -7.43
N SER A 310 -11.28 -8.53 -6.44
CA SER A 310 -12.12 -9.06 -5.36
C SER A 310 -11.36 -9.01 -4.04
N ARG A 311 -12.07 -8.83 -2.92
CA ARG A 311 -11.51 -9.04 -1.58
C ARG A 311 -11.16 -10.51 -1.39
N PHE A 312 -9.99 -10.78 -0.81
CA PHE A 312 -9.54 -12.16 -0.57
C PHE A 312 -10.31 -12.84 0.58
N SER A 313 -10.64 -12.07 1.63
CA SER A 313 -11.38 -12.55 2.79
C SER A 313 -12.23 -11.45 3.43
N ASP A 314 -13.10 -11.81 4.37
CA ASP A 314 -13.86 -10.89 5.21
C ASP A 314 -13.09 -10.39 6.43
N GLU A 315 -11.85 -10.88 6.62
CA GLU A 315 -10.96 -10.42 7.66
C GLU A 315 -9.94 -9.43 7.09
N PRO A 316 -9.68 -8.29 7.77
CA PRO A 316 -8.68 -7.33 7.32
C PRO A 316 -7.27 -7.94 7.39
N LEU A 317 -6.41 -7.54 6.45
CA LEU A 317 -4.98 -7.86 6.50
C LEU A 317 -4.29 -7.04 7.60
N ILE A 318 -4.64 -5.74 7.69
CA ILE A 318 -4.18 -4.86 8.78
C ILE A 318 -5.42 -4.36 9.51
N PRO A 319 -5.82 -5.03 10.60
CA PRO A 319 -6.96 -4.62 11.40
C PRO A 319 -6.66 -3.36 12.23
N LEU A 320 -7.68 -2.60 12.59
CA LEU A 320 -7.57 -1.60 13.65
C LEU A 320 -7.17 -2.27 14.96
N SER A 321 -6.38 -1.58 15.77
CA SER A 321 -6.19 -1.99 17.16
C SER A 321 -7.43 -1.64 17.99
N GLU A 322 -7.72 -2.42 19.04
CA GLU A 322 -8.85 -2.14 19.93
C GLU A 322 -8.72 -0.75 20.57
N SER A 323 -7.50 -0.35 20.87
CA SER A 323 -7.14 0.96 21.42
C SER A 323 -5.74 1.37 20.96
N GLY A 324 -5.37 2.61 21.18
CA GLY A 324 -4.04 3.12 20.86
C GLY A 324 -4.02 3.92 19.55
N TRP A 325 -2.82 4.12 19.04
CA TRP A 325 -2.52 5.10 18.00
C TRP A 325 -3.12 4.77 16.62
N ASP A 326 -3.49 3.53 16.35
CA ASP A 326 -4.04 3.05 15.07
C ASP A 326 -5.44 2.41 15.22
N SER A 327 -6.24 2.90 16.20
CA SER A 327 -7.57 2.36 16.51
C SER A 327 -8.72 3.00 15.73
N GLY A 328 -8.46 4.04 14.94
CA GLY A 328 -9.48 4.77 14.20
C GLY A 328 -9.39 4.62 12.69
N MET A 329 -8.18 4.72 12.13
CA MET A 329 -8.00 4.73 10.69
C MET A 329 -6.61 4.20 10.30
N ILE A 330 -6.56 3.35 9.27
CA ILE A 330 -5.33 2.83 8.69
C ILE A 330 -5.32 3.05 7.17
N THR A 331 -4.20 3.58 6.66
CA THR A 331 -3.84 3.64 5.23
C THR A 331 -2.47 3.01 5.02
N THR A 332 -1.98 2.84 3.79
CA THR A 332 -0.68 2.20 3.56
C THR A 332 0.21 3.02 2.62
N ALA A 333 1.49 2.68 2.60
CA ALA A 333 2.33 3.03 1.47
C ALA A 333 1.74 2.46 0.17
N ASN A 334 2.04 3.10 -0.97
CA ASN A 334 1.56 2.66 -2.28
C ASN A 334 2.07 1.27 -2.69
N LEU A 335 3.19 0.81 -2.11
CA LEU A 335 3.76 -0.52 -2.36
C LEU A 335 4.30 -1.15 -1.07
N PRO A 336 4.19 -2.49 -0.93
CA PRO A 336 4.96 -3.25 0.05
C PRO A 336 6.46 -3.23 -0.29
N LEU A 337 7.30 -3.39 0.72
CA LEU A 337 8.72 -3.66 0.54
C LEU A 337 8.99 -5.17 0.63
N PHE A 338 9.38 -5.77 -0.48
CA PHE A 338 9.78 -7.17 -0.52
C PHE A 338 11.25 -7.30 -0.09
N ARG A 339 11.47 -7.92 1.06
CA ARG A 339 12.78 -8.18 1.63
C ARG A 339 13.21 -9.62 1.39
N LYS A 340 14.49 -9.90 1.63
CA LYS A 340 15.01 -11.27 1.58
C LYS A 340 14.29 -12.20 2.56
N GLU A 341 14.02 -11.71 3.77
CA GLU A 341 13.49 -12.49 4.87
C GLU A 341 11.97 -12.38 5.04
N GLY A 342 11.33 -11.36 4.45
CA GLY A 342 9.89 -11.11 4.64
C GLY A 342 9.38 -9.96 3.79
N ILE A 343 8.23 -9.45 4.17
CA ILE A 343 7.58 -8.32 3.53
C ILE A 343 7.31 -7.25 4.59
N ASP A 344 7.81 -6.04 4.36
CA ASP A 344 7.52 -4.89 5.20
C ASP A 344 6.34 -4.12 4.62
N LEU A 345 5.32 -3.89 5.43
CA LEU A 345 4.17 -3.05 5.14
C LEU A 345 4.23 -1.81 6.03
N TYR A 346 4.60 -0.69 5.44
CA TYR A 346 4.48 0.59 6.14
C TYR A 346 3.06 1.11 6.00
N TYR A 347 2.49 1.58 7.12
CA TYR A 347 1.12 2.06 7.16
C TYR A 347 0.98 3.33 7.99
N GLY A 348 0.07 4.20 7.58
CA GLY A 348 -0.37 5.33 8.37
C GLY A 348 -1.47 4.89 9.32
N GLY A 349 -1.36 5.24 10.59
CA GLY A 349 -2.37 4.97 11.60
C GLY A 349 -2.80 6.24 12.32
N SER A 350 -4.06 6.24 12.77
CA SER A 350 -4.64 7.30 13.58
C SER A 350 -5.57 6.68 14.61
N ASN A 351 -5.59 7.25 15.82
CA ASN A 351 -6.60 6.91 16.83
C ASN A 351 -7.94 7.62 16.60
N PHE A 352 -8.02 8.46 15.57
CA PHE A 352 -9.27 9.09 15.12
C PHE A 352 -9.94 8.32 14.01
N SER A 353 -11.25 8.39 13.99
CA SER A 353 -12.05 8.17 12.79
C SER A 353 -11.86 9.30 11.77
N HIS A 354 -12.25 9.04 10.52
CA HIS A 354 -11.99 9.95 9.40
C HIS A 354 -12.59 11.36 9.58
N GLY A 355 -13.84 11.45 10.01
CA GLY A 355 -14.55 12.73 10.12
C GLY A 355 -14.17 13.52 11.37
N VAL A 356 -14.09 12.84 12.50
CA VAL A 356 -13.75 13.45 13.80
C VAL A 356 -12.30 13.96 13.80
N GLY A 357 -11.37 13.24 13.18
CA GLY A 357 -9.99 13.68 13.03
C GLY A 357 -9.87 15.04 12.37
N ASN A 358 -10.64 15.27 11.30
CA ASN A 358 -10.65 16.55 10.60
C ASN A 358 -11.32 17.68 11.39
N ALA A 359 -12.29 17.36 12.27
CA ALA A 359 -12.97 18.35 13.08
C ALA A 359 -12.23 18.71 14.38
N GLN A 360 -11.50 17.76 14.95
CA GLN A 360 -10.83 17.91 16.26
C GLN A 360 -9.37 18.39 16.18
N LEU A 361 -8.83 18.61 14.98
CA LEU A 361 -7.52 19.24 14.77
C LEU A 361 -7.30 20.54 15.55
N LEU A 362 -8.40 21.13 16.02
CA LEU A 362 -8.42 22.39 16.76
C LEU A 362 -8.38 22.24 18.29
N PHE A 363 -8.51 21.02 18.87
CA PHE A 363 -8.89 20.90 20.28
C PHE A 363 -7.90 20.18 21.19
N ASP A 364 -7.02 19.30 20.72
CA ASP A 364 -6.03 18.65 21.57
C ASP A 364 -4.84 18.06 20.80
N GLU A 365 -3.78 18.85 20.66
CA GLU A 365 -2.54 18.45 19.98
C GLU A 365 -1.80 17.29 20.67
N GLN A 366 -2.11 16.96 21.91
CA GLN A 366 -1.35 15.95 22.67
C GLN A 366 -1.94 14.54 22.59
N SER A 367 -3.25 14.41 22.47
CA SER A 367 -3.95 13.11 22.50
C SER A 367 -4.07 12.44 21.13
N HIS A 368 -3.87 13.18 20.04
CA HIS A 368 -4.26 12.77 18.68
C HIS A 368 -3.07 12.87 17.75
N ARG A 369 -2.56 11.74 17.32
CA ARG A 369 -1.40 11.69 16.43
C ARG A 369 -1.66 10.74 15.28
N PHE A 370 -1.37 11.24 14.10
CA PHE A 370 -1.17 10.40 12.94
C PHE A 370 0.31 10.00 12.91
N SER A 371 0.57 8.73 12.84
CA SER A 371 1.93 8.17 12.85
C SER A 371 2.10 7.14 11.75
N VAL A 372 3.34 6.86 11.40
CA VAL A 372 3.64 5.76 10.49
C VAL A 372 4.06 4.55 11.32
N GLY A 373 3.43 3.41 11.05
CA GLY A 373 3.78 2.12 11.61
C GLY A 373 4.42 1.19 10.60
N LEU A 374 5.02 0.15 11.15
CA LEU A 374 5.54 -0.98 10.42
C LEU A 374 4.77 -2.23 10.81
N ALA A 375 4.37 -3.00 9.82
CA ALA A 375 3.89 -4.36 9.99
C ALA A 375 4.68 -5.29 9.08
N THR A 376 4.83 -6.54 9.48
CA THR A 376 5.64 -7.51 8.76
C THR A 376 4.85 -8.77 8.43
N LEU A 377 5.16 -9.34 7.29
CA LEU A 377 4.71 -10.65 6.86
C LEU A 377 5.91 -11.54 6.56
N ARG A 378 5.70 -12.83 6.68
CA ARG A 378 6.64 -13.83 6.17
C ARG A 378 6.95 -13.58 4.68
N LYS A 379 8.12 -13.93 4.21
CA LYS A 379 8.44 -14.00 2.77
C LYS A 379 7.34 -14.75 2.03
N ASP A 380 6.84 -14.21 0.93
CA ASP A 380 5.70 -14.74 0.16
C ASP A 380 4.41 -14.96 0.98
N GLY A 381 4.28 -14.28 2.11
CA GLY A 381 3.35 -14.61 3.17
C GLY A 381 1.98 -13.91 3.11
N PHE A 382 1.60 -13.30 2.00
CA PHE A 382 0.24 -12.75 1.87
C PHE A 382 -0.83 -13.83 1.93
N VAL A 383 -0.56 -14.98 1.28
CA VAL A 383 -1.46 -16.12 1.22
C VAL A 383 -0.65 -17.41 1.30
N TYR A 384 -1.19 -18.41 1.97
CA TYR A 384 -0.64 -19.75 2.02
C TYR A 384 -1.69 -20.81 1.71
N ALA A 385 -1.22 -21.94 1.19
CA ALA A 385 -2.02 -23.14 1.00
C ALA A 385 -1.94 -24.03 2.23
N ALA A 386 -3.10 -24.47 2.75
CA ALA A 386 -3.18 -25.37 3.92
C ALA A 386 -4.30 -26.39 3.74
N GLY A 387 -4.19 -27.52 4.44
CA GLY A 387 -5.21 -28.55 4.51
C GLY A 387 -4.89 -29.58 5.56
N ALA A 388 -5.91 -30.19 6.12
CA ALA A 388 -5.74 -31.35 7.03
C ALA A 388 -5.11 -32.54 6.26
N LYS A 389 -5.51 -32.72 5.00
CA LYS A 389 -4.98 -33.71 4.07
C LYS A 389 -5.28 -33.26 2.63
N GLY A 390 -4.42 -32.41 2.08
CA GLY A 390 -4.64 -31.81 0.78
C GLY A 390 -3.58 -32.18 -0.25
N THR A 391 -3.94 -32.08 -1.53
CA THR A 391 -3.04 -32.36 -2.67
C THR A 391 -3.18 -31.32 -3.74
N MET A 392 -2.08 -31.05 -4.44
CA MET A 392 -2.05 -30.23 -5.66
C MET A 392 -1.08 -30.79 -6.67
N THR A 393 -1.37 -30.57 -7.96
CA THR A 393 -0.51 -30.98 -9.05
C THR A 393 -0.20 -29.78 -9.94
N THR A 394 1.06 -29.60 -10.32
CA THR A 394 1.45 -28.48 -11.20
C THR A 394 1.22 -28.84 -12.67
N LYS A 395 1.13 -27.80 -13.50
CA LYS A 395 1.44 -27.90 -14.93
C LYS A 395 2.91 -28.34 -15.10
N PRO A 396 3.33 -28.78 -16.28
CA PRO A 396 4.74 -29.01 -16.57
C PRO A 396 5.61 -27.79 -16.26
N LEU A 397 6.70 -28.00 -15.54
CA LEU A 397 7.67 -27.00 -15.11
C LEU A 397 9.05 -27.40 -15.63
N THR A 398 9.92 -26.44 -15.95
CA THR A 398 11.29 -26.73 -16.38
C THR A 398 12.26 -26.61 -15.22
N CYS A 399 12.86 -27.73 -14.83
CA CYS A 399 13.94 -27.80 -13.85
C CYS A 399 15.31 -27.79 -14.55
N LEU A 400 16.00 -26.65 -14.55
CA LEU A 400 17.29 -26.49 -15.24
C LEU A 400 18.48 -26.76 -14.31
N LYS A 401 18.45 -26.22 -13.09
CA LYS A 401 19.56 -26.28 -12.15
C LYS A 401 19.49 -27.48 -11.19
N GLY A 402 18.37 -28.22 -11.17
CA GLY A 402 18.15 -29.33 -10.22
C GLY A 402 18.03 -28.85 -8.79
N THR A 403 17.32 -27.78 -8.59
CA THR A 403 17.03 -27.27 -7.26
C THR A 403 15.56 -26.89 -7.13
N LEU A 404 15.01 -27.19 -5.94
CA LEU A 404 13.71 -26.68 -5.50
C LEU A 404 13.93 -25.88 -4.22
N ARG A 405 13.23 -24.78 -4.09
CA ARG A 405 13.16 -24.00 -2.86
C ARG A 405 11.73 -24.00 -2.36
N ILE A 406 11.56 -24.31 -1.09
CA ILE A 406 10.26 -24.39 -0.45
C ILE A 406 10.19 -23.37 0.66
N ASN A 407 9.13 -22.58 0.66
CA ASN A 407 8.73 -21.74 1.78
C ASN A 407 7.51 -22.37 2.43
N ALA A 408 7.70 -23.01 3.59
CA ALA A 408 6.64 -23.67 4.33
C ALA A 408 6.90 -23.67 5.83
N ASP A 409 5.80 -23.67 6.60
CA ASP A 409 5.78 -23.99 8.03
C ASP A 409 5.15 -25.39 8.16
N ALA A 410 6.00 -26.39 8.38
CA ALA A 410 5.63 -27.78 8.58
C ALA A 410 5.87 -28.25 10.04
N THR A 411 5.95 -27.32 11.01
CA THR A 411 6.15 -27.66 12.43
C THR A 411 5.03 -28.51 13.01
N GLY A 412 3.78 -28.24 12.59
CA GLY A 412 2.59 -29.01 13.00
C GLY A 412 2.16 -30.09 12.02
N GLY A 413 3.00 -30.39 10.99
CA GLY A 413 2.59 -31.29 9.92
C GLY A 413 3.70 -31.60 8.94
N ARG A 414 3.33 -31.83 7.68
CA ARG A 414 4.28 -32.17 6.63
C ARG A 414 3.88 -31.64 5.25
N VAL A 415 4.90 -31.37 4.43
CA VAL A 415 4.80 -31.16 2.99
C VAL A 415 5.59 -32.24 2.28
N ARG A 416 4.96 -32.98 1.37
CA ARG A 416 5.63 -33.93 0.51
C ARG A 416 5.56 -33.47 -0.94
N ILE A 417 6.66 -33.61 -1.67
CA ILE A 417 6.74 -33.24 -3.09
C ILE A 417 7.28 -34.44 -3.86
N ASN A 418 6.52 -34.94 -4.80
CA ASN A 418 6.95 -35.94 -5.77
C ASN A 418 7.25 -35.25 -7.09
N LEU A 419 8.50 -35.33 -7.55
CA LEU A 419 8.87 -34.98 -8.92
C LEU A 419 8.44 -36.11 -9.84
N CYS A 420 7.71 -35.76 -10.90
CA CYS A 420 7.23 -36.72 -11.89
C CYS A 420 7.76 -36.38 -13.30
N LYS A 421 8.15 -37.40 -14.04
CA LYS A 421 8.40 -37.35 -15.49
C LYS A 421 7.45 -38.30 -16.20
N GLY A 422 6.79 -37.82 -17.27
CA GLY A 422 5.80 -38.65 -17.96
C GLY A 422 4.70 -39.18 -17.04
N GLY A 423 4.35 -38.42 -15.98
CA GLY A 423 3.33 -38.81 -14.98
C GLY A 423 3.81 -39.77 -13.89
N GLN A 424 5.01 -40.34 -14.01
CA GLN A 424 5.59 -41.29 -13.03
C GLN A 424 6.51 -40.54 -12.03
N PRO A 425 6.42 -40.82 -10.72
CA PRO A 425 7.30 -40.24 -9.73
C PRO A 425 8.73 -40.76 -9.92
N VAL A 426 9.69 -39.86 -10.03
CA VAL A 426 11.12 -40.19 -10.19
C VAL A 426 11.92 -39.83 -8.94
N GLU A 427 11.45 -38.90 -8.13
CA GLU A 427 12.08 -38.49 -6.88
C GLU A 427 11.05 -37.93 -5.90
N SER A 428 11.28 -38.07 -4.60
CA SER A 428 10.36 -37.60 -3.56
C SER A 428 11.10 -36.89 -2.44
N PHE A 429 10.54 -35.76 -1.99
CA PHE A 429 11.02 -34.97 -0.86
C PHE A 429 9.97 -34.86 0.22
N ARG A 430 10.43 -34.73 1.47
CA ARG A 430 9.57 -34.50 2.64
C ARG A 430 10.14 -33.40 3.51
N MET A 431 9.30 -32.48 3.91
CA MET A 431 9.57 -31.47 4.93
C MET A 431 8.60 -31.69 6.07
N GLU A 432 9.08 -31.91 7.29
CA GLU A 432 8.28 -32.21 8.48
C GLU A 432 8.99 -31.72 9.73
N GLY A 433 8.27 -31.14 10.69
CA GLY A 433 8.83 -30.59 11.91
C GLY A 433 9.74 -29.37 11.70
N ILE A 434 9.71 -28.74 10.50
CA ILE A 434 10.61 -27.64 10.10
C ILE A 434 9.76 -26.44 9.67
N ASP A 435 10.15 -25.26 10.14
CA ASP A 435 9.74 -23.97 9.58
C ASP A 435 10.90 -23.34 8.83
N SER A 436 10.72 -23.06 7.53
CA SER A 436 11.75 -22.41 6.70
C SER A 436 11.12 -21.60 5.57
N SER A 437 11.60 -20.39 5.40
CA SER A 437 11.21 -19.50 4.29
C SER A 437 12.00 -19.76 2.99
N ASP A 438 13.04 -20.62 3.02
CA ASP A 438 13.92 -20.88 1.87
C ASP A 438 14.60 -22.26 1.99
N HIS A 439 13.83 -23.33 2.25
CA HIS A 439 14.35 -24.68 2.36
C HIS A 439 14.81 -25.20 0.98
N LEU A 440 16.10 -25.45 0.84
CA LEU A 440 16.70 -25.89 -0.41
C LEU A 440 16.72 -27.43 -0.51
N LEU A 441 16.08 -27.96 -1.54
CA LEU A 441 16.15 -29.35 -1.95
C LEU A 441 16.98 -29.46 -3.23
N ARG A 442 17.81 -30.48 -3.30
CA ARG A 442 18.62 -30.80 -4.51
C ARG A 442 18.10 -32.06 -5.17
N THR A 443 17.97 -32.03 -6.47
CA THR A 443 17.52 -33.17 -7.30
C THR A 443 18.50 -33.44 -8.43
N GLY A 444 18.65 -34.70 -8.80
CA GLY A 444 19.35 -35.11 -10.04
C GLY A 444 18.51 -34.87 -11.31
N VAL A 445 17.23 -34.60 -11.14
CA VAL A 445 16.28 -34.48 -12.25
C VAL A 445 16.45 -33.14 -12.96
N ARG A 446 16.52 -33.17 -14.29
CA ARG A 446 16.59 -32.00 -15.19
C ARG A 446 15.51 -32.11 -16.26
N GLY A 447 15.17 -30.97 -16.87
CA GLY A 447 14.19 -30.86 -17.93
C GLY A 447 12.78 -30.69 -17.43
N GLU A 448 11.80 -31.10 -18.24
CA GLU A 448 10.39 -30.95 -17.89
C GLU A 448 9.97 -31.93 -16.80
N VAL A 449 9.30 -31.40 -15.76
CA VAL A 449 8.78 -32.14 -14.61
C VAL A 449 7.40 -31.61 -14.22
N THR A 450 6.58 -32.47 -13.62
CA THR A 450 5.38 -32.07 -12.87
C THR A 450 5.59 -32.37 -11.40
N LEU A 451 5.05 -31.54 -10.53
CA LEU A 451 5.10 -31.75 -9.09
C LEU A 451 3.73 -32.19 -8.59
N LYS A 452 3.71 -33.32 -7.87
CA LYS A 452 2.57 -33.73 -7.05
C LYS A 452 2.91 -33.40 -5.59
N ILE A 453 2.17 -32.45 -5.01
CA ILE A 453 2.44 -31.89 -3.70
C ILE A 453 1.32 -32.31 -2.76
N SER A 454 1.67 -32.85 -1.59
CA SER A 454 0.70 -33.05 -0.50
C SER A 454 1.04 -32.17 0.69
N VAL A 455 0.02 -31.56 1.29
CA VAL A 455 0.09 -30.72 2.47
C VAL A 455 -0.81 -31.32 3.54
N GLU A 456 -0.22 -31.66 4.68
CA GLU A 456 -0.94 -32.29 5.81
C GLU A 456 -0.60 -31.53 7.09
N GLY A 457 -1.54 -30.74 7.63
CA GLY A 457 -1.34 -29.94 8.83
C GLY A 457 -0.23 -28.90 8.77
N ALA A 458 0.23 -28.54 7.56
CA ALA A 458 1.29 -27.61 7.29
C ALA A 458 0.76 -26.38 6.52
N LYS A 459 1.59 -25.33 6.43
CA LYS A 459 1.33 -24.12 5.61
C LYS A 459 2.39 -24.04 4.52
N LEU A 460 1.97 -24.04 3.26
CA LEU A 460 2.85 -23.85 2.11
C LEU A 460 2.64 -22.46 1.52
N TYR A 461 3.66 -21.61 1.54
CA TYR A 461 3.62 -20.23 1.05
C TYR A 461 4.06 -20.11 -0.39
N SER A 462 5.16 -20.76 -0.74
CA SER A 462 5.66 -20.78 -2.13
C SER A 462 6.54 -21.97 -2.41
N LEU A 463 6.69 -22.28 -3.69
CA LEU A 463 7.62 -23.28 -4.21
C LEU A 463 8.30 -22.72 -5.47
N GLU A 464 9.63 -22.84 -5.54
CA GLU A 464 10.40 -22.42 -6.69
C GLU A 464 11.17 -23.61 -7.27
N VAL A 465 11.05 -23.79 -8.60
CA VAL A 465 11.77 -24.78 -9.40
C VAL A 465 12.79 -24.05 -10.25
N CYS A 466 14.08 -24.41 -10.09
CA CYS A 466 15.21 -23.79 -10.81
C CYS A 466 15.96 -24.78 -11.70
#